data_262bd7167372753a6f4ad51016dea31d
#
_entry.id   262bd7167372753a6f4ad51016dea31d
#
_cell.length_a   1.000
_cell.length_b   1.000
_cell.length_c   1.000
_cell.angle_alpha   90.00
_cell.angle_beta   90.00
_cell.angle_gamma   90.00
#
_symmetry.space_group_name_H-M   'P 1'
#
loop_
_entity.id
_entity.type
_entity.pdbx_description
1 polymer ?
#
loop_
_entity_poly.entity_id
_entity_poly.type
_entity_poly.pdbx_seq_one_letter_code
_entity_poly.pdbx_strand_id
1 'polypeptide(L)'
;MIRTRQAFSSLVYSALSLLCVGTMTNSQAATTADLNRDCQQALQTLYKVDPVAQTLSQKARAILVFPNIIKAGFVFGASYGEGELLKGATVDGYFNSVGGSWGLQAGAQSYAYVVFLMTTAAVTYVHETHGWEIGVGPTVVIVDEGVAKNLSSSTLKDDAYAFIFSQQGLMAGVSIEGTKISHIKQ
;
A
#
# COMPACT_ATOMS: atom_id res chain seq x y z
N MET A 1 19.53 27.33 61.82
CA MET A 1 20.23 27.43 60.52
C MET A 1 19.78 26.22 59.67
N ILE A 2 18.52 26.02 59.38
CA ILE A 2 17.98 24.99 58.47
C ILE A 2 16.59 25.49 58.00
N ARG A 3 16.51 26.30 56.96
CA ARG A 3 15.22 26.71 56.34
C ARG A 3 15.27 27.13 54.87
N THR A 4 16.30 26.81 54.15
CA THR A 4 16.50 27.29 52.78
C THR A 4 16.67 26.21 51.70
N ARG A 5 16.39 24.94 51.98
CA ARG A 5 16.56 23.83 51.00
C ARG A 5 15.26 23.24 50.40
N GLN A 6 14.08 23.66 50.88
CA GLN A 6 12.82 23.09 50.40
C GLN A 6 12.12 23.92 49.32
N ALA A 7 12.53 25.14 49.05
CA ALA A 7 11.89 26.02 48.08
C ALA A 7 12.35 25.83 46.63
N PHE A 8 13.47 25.11 46.39
CA PHE A 8 14.02 24.90 45.04
C PHE A 8 13.47 23.62 44.36
N SER A 9 12.95 22.70 45.13
CA SER A 9 12.47 21.41 44.56
C SER A 9 11.07 21.47 43.95
N SER A 10 10.24 22.40 44.41
CA SER A 10 8.86 22.53 43.92
C SER A 10 8.70 23.32 42.62
N LEU A 11 9.70 24.10 42.23
CA LEU A 11 9.66 24.89 40.98
C LEU A 11 10.09 24.08 39.76
N VAL A 12 10.84 23.01 39.94
CA VAL A 12 11.31 22.16 38.82
C VAL A 12 10.22 21.19 38.36
N TYR A 13 9.35 20.76 39.28
CA TYR A 13 8.24 19.85 38.91
C TYR A 13 7.06 20.55 38.23
N SER A 14 6.87 21.86 38.42
CA SER A 14 5.82 22.63 37.73
C SER A 14 6.16 22.99 36.30
N ALA A 15 7.44 23.01 35.90
CA ALA A 15 7.85 23.35 34.54
C ALA A 15 7.80 22.14 33.57
N LEU A 16 7.76 20.92 34.10
CA LEU A 16 7.79 19.70 33.26
C LEU A 16 6.40 19.20 32.89
N SER A 17 5.34 19.70 33.53
CA SER A 17 3.95 19.32 33.26
C SER A 17 3.25 20.16 32.19
N LEU A 18 3.90 21.19 31.66
CA LEU A 18 3.28 22.11 30.69
C LEU A 18 3.69 21.87 29.22
N LEU A 19 4.45 20.82 28.93
CA LEU A 19 4.95 20.57 27.57
C LEU A 19 4.29 19.38 26.85
N CYS A 20 3.17 18.88 27.36
CA CYS A 20 2.36 17.83 26.71
C CYS A 20 0.97 18.33 26.27
N VAL A 21 0.84 19.61 25.89
CA VAL A 21 -0.26 19.97 24.98
C VAL A 21 0.22 19.63 23.57
N GLY A 22 0.31 18.33 23.31
CA GLY A 22 0.49 17.81 21.97
C GLY A 22 -0.68 18.31 21.13
N THR A 23 -0.38 19.02 20.07
CA THR A 23 -1.31 19.27 18.99
C THR A 23 -1.89 17.92 18.58
N MET A 24 -3.12 17.63 18.98
CA MET A 24 -3.92 16.58 18.38
C MET A 24 -4.15 17.03 16.94
N THR A 25 -3.23 16.68 16.05
CA THR A 25 -3.53 16.69 14.63
C THR A 25 -4.69 15.71 14.48
N ASN A 26 -5.87 16.23 14.17
CA ASN A 26 -6.98 15.43 13.74
C ASN A 26 -6.46 14.64 12.54
N SER A 27 -6.07 13.39 12.76
CA SER A 27 -5.88 12.41 11.71
C SER A 27 -7.28 12.14 11.18
N GLN A 28 -7.71 12.96 10.23
CA GLN A 28 -8.93 12.75 9.50
C GLN A 28 -8.70 11.48 8.70
N ALA A 29 -9.45 10.43 8.97
CA ALA A 29 -9.44 9.24 8.14
C ALA A 29 -9.68 9.70 6.70
N ALA A 30 -8.85 9.23 5.76
CA ALA A 30 -9.00 9.55 4.35
C ALA A 30 -10.44 9.21 3.94
N THR A 31 -11.12 10.15 3.31
CA THR A 31 -12.47 9.90 2.82
C THR A 31 -12.39 8.99 1.59
N THR A 32 -13.46 8.28 1.28
CA THR A 32 -13.59 7.50 0.03
C THR A 32 -13.21 8.35 -1.20
N ALA A 33 -13.60 9.62 -1.19
CA ALA A 33 -13.28 10.55 -2.29
C ALA A 33 -11.77 10.84 -2.38
N ASP A 34 -11.07 10.92 -1.26
CA ASP A 34 -9.62 11.09 -1.22
C ASP A 34 -8.93 9.84 -1.75
N LEU A 35 -9.36 8.66 -1.32
CA LEU A 35 -8.81 7.39 -1.80
C LEU A 35 -8.99 7.25 -3.33
N ASN A 36 -10.18 7.54 -3.85
CA ASN A 36 -10.44 7.48 -5.29
C ASN A 36 -9.51 8.43 -6.08
N ARG A 37 -9.34 9.66 -5.60
CA ARG A 37 -8.42 10.64 -6.20
C ARG A 37 -6.99 10.12 -6.20
N ASP A 38 -6.54 9.59 -5.06
CA ASP A 38 -5.17 9.11 -4.89
C ASP A 38 -4.90 7.86 -5.76
N CYS A 39 -5.88 6.96 -5.89
CA CYS A 39 -5.81 5.82 -6.82
C CYS A 39 -5.70 6.27 -8.28
N GLN A 40 -6.48 7.24 -8.70
CA GLN A 40 -6.39 7.80 -10.05
C GLN A 40 -5.03 8.45 -10.30
N GLN A 41 -4.51 9.21 -9.34
CA GLN A 41 -3.18 9.82 -9.42
C GLN A 41 -2.07 8.77 -9.51
N ALA A 42 -2.16 7.71 -8.72
CA ALA A 42 -1.22 6.60 -8.75
C ALA A 42 -1.20 5.92 -10.12
N LEU A 43 -2.37 5.62 -10.70
CA LEU A 43 -2.45 5.07 -12.05
C LEU A 43 -1.83 5.97 -13.11
N GLN A 44 -2.12 7.27 -13.07
CA GLN A 44 -1.51 8.21 -14.00
C GLN A 44 0.01 8.29 -13.85
N THR A 45 0.50 8.20 -12.61
CA THR A 45 1.94 8.17 -12.34
C THR A 45 2.56 6.91 -12.92
N LEU A 46 1.94 5.74 -12.71
CA LEU A 46 2.41 4.48 -13.26
C LEU A 46 2.48 4.54 -14.80
N TYR A 47 1.43 5.02 -15.47
CA TYR A 47 1.39 5.10 -16.93
C TYR A 47 2.44 6.04 -17.53
N LYS A 48 2.88 7.06 -16.78
CA LYS A 48 3.96 7.95 -17.21
C LYS A 48 5.34 7.31 -17.11
N VAL A 49 5.55 6.47 -16.08
CA VAL A 49 6.87 5.84 -15.85
C VAL A 49 7.01 4.50 -16.55
N ASP A 50 5.90 3.82 -16.81
CA ASP A 50 5.88 2.51 -17.47
C ASP A 50 4.78 2.40 -18.54
N PRO A 51 5.14 2.58 -19.84
CA PRO A 51 4.18 2.46 -20.96
C PRO A 51 3.55 1.07 -21.08
N VAL A 52 4.21 0.01 -20.57
CA VAL A 52 3.66 -1.35 -20.60
C VAL A 52 2.42 -1.43 -19.72
N ALA A 53 2.43 -0.77 -18.56
CA ALA A 53 1.27 -0.70 -17.68
C ALA A 53 0.04 -0.09 -18.38
N GLN A 54 0.24 0.95 -19.21
CA GLN A 54 -0.85 1.53 -20.00
C GLN A 54 -1.40 0.54 -21.03
N THR A 55 -0.54 -0.24 -21.67
CA THR A 55 -0.97 -1.28 -22.62
C THR A 55 -1.76 -2.39 -21.93
N LEU A 56 -1.31 -2.81 -20.73
CA LEU A 56 -2.00 -3.84 -19.93
C LEU A 56 -3.36 -3.34 -19.45
N SER A 57 -3.48 -2.08 -19.07
CA SER A 57 -4.74 -1.51 -18.59
C SER A 57 -5.87 -1.60 -19.60
N GLN A 58 -5.56 -1.49 -20.89
CA GLN A 58 -6.55 -1.60 -21.99
C GLN A 58 -7.07 -3.03 -22.18
N LYS A 59 -6.36 -4.05 -21.66
CA LYS A 59 -6.70 -5.46 -21.80
C LYS A 59 -7.21 -6.06 -20.49
N ALA A 60 -6.95 -5.41 -19.37
CA ALA A 60 -7.35 -5.87 -18.06
C ALA A 60 -8.87 -5.90 -17.91
N ARG A 61 -9.40 -6.91 -17.24
CA ARG A 61 -10.81 -7.03 -16.85
C ARG A 61 -11.16 -6.13 -15.68
N ALA A 62 -10.20 -5.95 -14.77
CA ALA A 62 -10.27 -5.02 -13.66
C ALA A 62 -8.85 -4.63 -13.22
N ILE A 63 -8.74 -3.53 -12.50
CA ILE A 63 -7.47 -2.98 -12.04
C ILE A 63 -7.59 -2.72 -10.53
N LEU A 64 -6.75 -3.36 -9.74
CA LEU A 64 -6.69 -3.15 -8.31
C LEU A 64 -5.54 -2.18 -8.01
N VAL A 65 -5.85 -1.07 -7.35
CA VAL A 65 -4.92 0.04 -7.14
C VAL A 65 -4.74 0.30 -5.65
N PHE A 66 -3.50 0.27 -5.19
CA PHE A 66 -3.11 0.68 -3.85
C PHE A 66 -2.14 1.87 -3.97
N PRO A 67 -2.63 3.10 -3.77
CA PRO A 67 -1.85 4.31 -4.03
C PRO A 67 -0.75 4.55 -3.01
N ASN A 68 -0.92 4.02 -1.80
CA ASN A 68 0.05 4.17 -0.73
C ASN A 68 -0.01 2.97 0.24
N ILE A 69 1.07 2.21 0.25
CA ILE A 69 1.31 1.16 1.25
C ILE A 69 2.40 1.66 2.17
N ILE A 70 2.13 1.64 3.46
CA ILE A 70 3.14 1.91 4.48
C ILE A 70 3.65 0.58 5.01
N LYS A 71 4.97 0.40 4.96
CA LYS A 71 5.68 -0.74 5.54
C LYS A 71 6.63 -0.24 6.61
N ALA A 72 6.55 -0.82 7.80
CA ALA A 72 7.44 -0.51 8.91
C ALA A 72 7.83 -1.78 9.66
N GLY A 73 9.05 -1.80 10.21
CA GLY A 73 9.54 -2.93 10.98
C GLY A 73 10.97 -2.79 11.45
N PHE A 74 11.39 -3.76 12.27
CA PHE A 74 12.78 -3.89 12.74
C PHE A 74 13.33 -5.30 12.46
N VAL A 75 12.81 -6.33 13.10
CA VAL A 75 13.10 -7.76 12.82
C VAL A 75 11.88 -8.40 12.14
N PHE A 76 10.70 -7.93 12.57
CA PHE A 76 9.43 -8.22 11.94
C PHE A 76 8.92 -6.93 11.34
N GLY A 77 8.38 -6.99 10.15
CA GLY A 77 7.75 -5.86 9.48
C GLY A 77 6.29 -6.17 9.17
N ALA A 78 5.49 -5.12 9.16
CA ALA A 78 4.12 -5.15 8.69
C ALA A 78 3.93 -4.08 7.61
N SER A 79 3.05 -4.37 6.66
CA SER A 79 2.61 -3.40 5.66
C SER A 79 1.09 -3.31 5.66
N TYR A 80 0.60 -2.10 5.43
CA TYR A 80 -0.82 -1.80 5.32
C TYR A 80 -1.07 -0.68 4.33
N GLY A 81 -2.17 -0.79 3.61
CA GLY A 81 -2.72 0.27 2.79
C GLY A 81 -4.11 -0.06 2.29
N GLU A 82 -4.81 0.96 1.84
CA GLU A 82 -6.14 0.86 1.27
C GLU A 82 -6.09 1.17 -0.22
N GLY A 83 -7.03 0.61 -0.96
CA GLY A 83 -7.09 0.74 -2.40
C GLY A 83 -8.48 0.46 -2.95
N GLU A 84 -8.63 0.59 -4.25
CA GLU A 84 -9.88 0.35 -4.96
C GLU A 84 -9.70 -0.64 -6.11
N LEU A 85 -10.77 -1.36 -6.42
CA LEU A 85 -10.90 -2.16 -7.62
C LEU A 85 -11.68 -1.36 -8.67
N LEU A 86 -11.06 -1.13 -9.81
CA LEU A 86 -11.67 -0.46 -10.95
C LEU A 86 -12.10 -1.47 -12.00
N LYS A 87 -13.34 -1.36 -12.48
CA LYS A 87 -13.84 -2.10 -13.62
C LYS A 87 -14.21 -1.11 -14.73
N GLY A 88 -13.34 -0.98 -15.69
CA GLY A 88 -13.36 0.15 -16.62
C GLY A 88 -13.11 1.47 -15.88
N ALA A 89 -14.04 2.41 -15.96
CA ALA A 89 -13.98 3.71 -15.27
C ALA A 89 -14.73 3.74 -13.92
N THR A 90 -15.30 2.62 -13.48
CA THR A 90 -16.17 2.56 -12.29
C THR A 90 -15.45 1.86 -11.16
N VAL A 91 -15.59 2.38 -9.95
CA VAL A 91 -15.14 1.71 -8.72
C VAL A 91 -16.09 0.55 -8.42
N ASP A 92 -15.56 -0.67 -8.37
CA ASP A 92 -16.30 -1.92 -8.14
C ASP A 92 -16.18 -2.40 -6.68
N GLY A 93 -15.29 -1.81 -5.90
CA GLY A 93 -15.12 -2.10 -4.48
C GLY A 93 -13.86 -1.51 -3.89
N TYR A 94 -13.79 -1.53 -2.56
CA TYR A 94 -12.63 -1.06 -1.80
C TYR A 94 -11.99 -2.23 -1.07
N PHE A 95 -10.67 -2.19 -1.00
CA PHE A 95 -9.87 -3.28 -0.48
C PHE A 95 -8.75 -2.76 0.42
N ASN A 96 -8.37 -3.55 1.39
CA ASN A 96 -7.11 -3.34 2.10
C ASN A 96 -6.07 -4.38 1.67
N SER A 97 -4.83 -3.99 1.82
CA SER A 97 -3.65 -4.81 1.60
C SER A 97 -2.89 -4.90 2.91
N VAL A 98 -2.69 -6.11 3.42
CA VAL A 98 -1.97 -6.40 4.65
C VAL A 98 -0.86 -7.39 4.35
N GLY A 99 0.37 -7.05 4.67
CA GLY A 99 1.52 -7.93 4.49
C GLY A 99 2.34 -8.06 5.76
N GLY A 100 2.94 -9.23 5.93
CA GLY A 100 3.95 -9.48 6.95
C GLY A 100 5.31 -9.73 6.31
N SER A 101 6.38 -9.28 6.92
CA SER A 101 7.73 -9.61 6.48
C SER A 101 8.60 -9.97 7.67
N TRP A 102 9.52 -10.91 7.43
CA TRP A 102 10.51 -11.35 8.39
C TRP A 102 11.90 -11.04 7.86
N GLY A 103 12.76 -10.47 8.69
CA GLY A 103 14.15 -10.18 8.33
C GLY A 103 14.66 -8.92 9.00
N LEU A 104 15.97 -8.71 8.98
CA LEU A 104 16.60 -7.48 9.48
C LEU A 104 16.23 -6.30 8.56
N GLN A 105 15.16 -5.61 8.88
CA GLN A 105 14.60 -4.50 8.12
C GLN A 105 14.28 -3.35 9.06
N ALA A 106 15.30 -2.60 9.46
CA ALA A 106 15.07 -1.43 10.32
C ALA A 106 14.61 -0.24 9.48
N GLY A 107 13.42 0.29 9.77
CA GLY A 107 12.96 1.51 9.16
C GLY A 107 11.48 1.51 8.77
N ALA A 108 11.13 2.53 8.00
CA ALA A 108 9.83 2.66 7.37
C ALA A 108 10.03 3.02 5.89
N GLN A 109 9.13 2.53 5.06
CA GLN A 109 9.05 2.90 3.65
C GLN A 109 7.60 2.99 3.22
N SER A 110 7.36 3.73 2.15
CA SER A 110 6.10 3.73 1.44
C SER A 110 6.30 3.36 -0.03
N TYR A 111 5.28 2.79 -0.63
CA TYR A 111 5.25 2.45 -2.05
C TYR A 111 3.81 2.36 -2.52
N ALA A 112 3.62 2.42 -3.82
CA ALA A 112 2.37 2.12 -4.49
C ALA A 112 2.49 0.80 -5.25
N TYR A 113 1.38 0.10 -5.44
CA TYR A 113 1.33 -0.98 -6.41
C TYR A 113 -0.05 -1.09 -7.08
N VAL A 114 -0.03 -1.61 -8.30
CA VAL A 114 -1.21 -1.83 -9.13
C VAL A 114 -1.19 -3.27 -9.62
N VAL A 115 -2.34 -3.95 -9.57
CA VAL A 115 -2.51 -5.29 -10.12
C VAL A 115 -3.55 -5.25 -11.24
N PHE A 116 -3.11 -5.56 -12.46
CA PHE A 116 -3.98 -5.72 -13.62
C PHE A 116 -4.52 -7.15 -13.64
N LEU A 117 -5.82 -7.33 -13.41
CA LEU A 117 -6.50 -8.62 -13.45
C LEU A 117 -6.91 -8.91 -14.89
N MET A 118 -6.27 -9.89 -15.52
CA MET A 118 -6.42 -10.17 -16.94
C MET A 118 -7.58 -11.13 -17.24
N THR A 119 -7.92 -11.99 -16.28
CA THR A 119 -8.94 -13.02 -16.44
C THR A 119 -10.18 -12.74 -15.58
N THR A 120 -11.34 -13.20 -16.04
CA THR A 120 -12.55 -13.15 -15.23
C THR A 120 -12.41 -13.99 -13.96
N ALA A 121 -11.69 -15.10 -14.02
CA ALA A 121 -11.42 -15.94 -12.87
C ALA A 121 -10.65 -15.18 -11.77
N ALA A 122 -9.65 -14.38 -12.13
CA ALA A 122 -8.92 -13.54 -11.17
C ALA A 122 -9.83 -12.49 -10.52
N VAL A 123 -10.71 -11.84 -11.31
CA VAL A 123 -11.67 -10.86 -10.77
C VAL A 123 -12.64 -11.53 -9.81
N THR A 124 -13.24 -12.67 -10.21
CA THR A 124 -14.14 -13.44 -9.36
C THR A 124 -13.45 -13.88 -8.06
N TYR A 125 -12.21 -14.33 -8.14
CA TYR A 125 -11.44 -14.76 -6.97
C TYR A 125 -11.24 -13.64 -5.95
N VAL A 126 -10.97 -12.42 -6.41
CA VAL A 126 -10.83 -11.24 -5.53
C VAL A 126 -12.14 -10.92 -4.80
N HIS A 127 -13.30 -11.13 -5.45
CA HIS A 127 -14.61 -10.86 -4.85
C HIS A 127 -15.10 -11.96 -3.91
N GLU A 128 -14.90 -13.22 -4.26
CA GLU A 128 -15.48 -14.37 -3.55
C GLU A 128 -14.64 -14.84 -2.37
N THR A 129 -13.35 -14.59 -2.39
CA THR A 129 -12.46 -14.98 -1.27
C THR A 129 -12.56 -14.01 -0.11
N HIS A 130 -12.50 -14.53 1.12
CA HIS A 130 -12.37 -13.72 2.33
C HIS A 130 -10.97 -13.09 2.49
N GLY A 131 -10.32 -12.88 1.39
CA GLY A 131 -8.99 -12.30 1.22
C GLY A 131 -8.14 -13.11 0.24
N TRP A 132 -7.62 -12.43 -0.76
CA TRP A 132 -6.68 -13.00 -1.71
C TRP A 132 -5.26 -12.83 -1.17
N GLU A 133 -4.56 -13.94 -0.93
CA GLU A 133 -3.14 -13.95 -0.64
C GLU A 133 -2.38 -14.04 -1.96
N ILE A 134 -1.59 -13.01 -2.27
CA ILE A 134 -0.79 -12.99 -3.50
C ILE A 134 0.25 -14.12 -3.45
N GLY A 135 0.23 -14.97 -4.47
CA GLY A 135 1.00 -16.21 -4.51
C GLY A 135 0.15 -17.46 -4.26
N VAL A 136 -1.13 -17.31 -3.89
CA VAL A 136 -2.10 -18.40 -3.73
C VAL A 136 -3.31 -18.13 -4.63
N GLY A 137 -3.70 -19.08 -5.46
CA GLY A 137 -4.82 -18.95 -6.40
C GLY A 137 -4.37 -18.41 -7.76
N PRO A 138 -4.95 -17.30 -8.28
CA PRO A 138 -4.55 -16.74 -9.57
C PRO A 138 -3.06 -16.41 -9.65
N THR A 139 -2.45 -16.71 -10.79
CA THR A 139 -1.04 -16.40 -11.02
C THR A 139 -0.82 -14.89 -11.10
N VAL A 140 0.18 -14.39 -10.37
CA VAL A 140 0.57 -12.98 -10.39
C VAL A 140 2.03 -12.86 -10.80
N VAL A 141 2.29 -12.13 -11.86
CA VAL A 141 3.64 -11.78 -12.31
C VAL A 141 3.97 -10.37 -11.84
N ILE A 142 5.03 -10.24 -11.04
CA ILE A 142 5.57 -8.92 -10.69
C ILE A 142 6.37 -8.42 -11.88
N VAL A 143 5.97 -7.28 -12.43
CA VAL A 143 6.60 -6.69 -13.60
C VAL A 143 7.72 -5.78 -13.14
N ASP A 144 8.94 -6.20 -13.45
CA ASP A 144 10.16 -5.40 -13.41
C ASP A 144 10.60 -5.00 -14.83
N GLU A 145 11.68 -4.27 -14.94
CA GLU A 145 12.23 -3.83 -16.21
C GLU A 145 12.59 -5.02 -17.17
N GLY A 146 13.01 -6.14 -16.59
CA GLY A 146 13.34 -7.35 -17.35
C GLY A 146 12.11 -8.04 -17.92
N VAL A 147 11.08 -8.18 -17.09
CA VAL A 147 9.79 -8.76 -17.48
C VAL A 147 9.09 -7.84 -18.47
N ALA A 148 9.06 -6.52 -18.23
CA ALA A 148 8.41 -5.55 -19.09
C ALA A 148 8.90 -5.62 -20.55
N LYS A 149 10.20 -5.80 -20.78
CA LYS A 149 10.79 -5.94 -22.13
C LYS A 149 10.27 -7.15 -22.91
N ASN A 150 9.80 -8.19 -22.21
CA ASN A 150 9.32 -9.43 -22.81
C ASN A 150 7.79 -9.51 -22.90
N LEU A 151 7.08 -8.55 -22.32
CA LEU A 151 5.62 -8.50 -22.37
C LEU A 151 5.14 -8.02 -23.74
N SER A 152 4.35 -8.84 -24.39
CA SER A 152 3.67 -8.57 -25.65
C SER A 152 2.28 -9.18 -25.63
N SER A 153 1.46 -8.85 -26.62
CA SER A 153 0.10 -9.40 -26.71
C SER A 153 0.07 -10.94 -26.78
N SER A 154 1.13 -11.57 -27.25
CA SER A 154 1.24 -13.02 -27.37
C SER A 154 1.84 -13.69 -26.13
N THR A 155 2.50 -12.93 -25.25
CA THR A 155 3.14 -13.45 -24.01
C THR A 155 2.31 -13.25 -22.77
N LEU A 156 1.20 -12.50 -22.83
CA LEU A 156 0.26 -12.33 -21.74
C LEU A 156 -0.55 -13.60 -21.51
N LYS A 157 -0.10 -14.46 -20.59
CA LYS A 157 -0.70 -15.77 -20.29
C LYS A 157 -1.13 -15.91 -18.83
N ASP A 158 -0.66 -15.01 -17.95
CA ASP A 158 -0.92 -15.08 -16.52
C ASP A 158 -2.23 -14.38 -16.17
N ASP A 159 -2.78 -14.72 -15.00
CA ASP A 159 -4.05 -14.20 -14.54
C ASP A 159 -3.97 -12.74 -14.12
N ALA A 160 -2.81 -12.30 -13.65
CA ALA A 160 -2.57 -10.94 -13.20
C ALA A 160 -1.12 -10.49 -13.37
N TYR A 161 -0.94 -9.17 -13.52
CA TYR A 161 0.36 -8.50 -13.60
C TYR A 161 0.40 -7.38 -12.58
N ALA A 162 1.44 -7.36 -11.73
CA ALA A 162 1.58 -6.37 -10.67
C ALA A 162 2.79 -5.47 -10.91
N PHE A 163 2.60 -4.18 -10.73
CA PHE A 163 3.64 -3.14 -10.80
C PHE A 163 3.82 -2.50 -9.44
N ILE A 164 5.06 -2.41 -8.97
CA ILE A 164 5.43 -1.72 -7.73
C ILE A 164 6.22 -0.48 -8.12
N PHE A 165 5.81 0.68 -7.62
CA PHE A 165 6.41 1.97 -8.00
C PHE A 165 6.34 2.99 -6.87
N SER A 166 6.89 4.18 -7.09
CA SER A 166 6.89 5.29 -6.11
C SER A 166 7.47 4.92 -4.75
N GLN A 167 8.51 4.10 -4.73
CA GLN A 167 9.15 3.67 -3.48
C GLN A 167 9.89 4.83 -2.82
N GLN A 168 9.63 5.04 -1.53
CA GLN A 168 10.28 6.05 -0.69
C GLN A 168 10.63 5.44 0.67
N GLY A 169 11.76 5.86 1.26
CA GLY A 169 12.22 5.41 2.57
C GLY A 169 13.56 4.69 2.55
N LEU A 170 13.96 4.16 3.70
CA LEU A 170 15.30 3.58 3.92
C LEU A 170 15.39 2.07 3.69
N MET A 171 14.29 1.38 3.41
CA MET A 171 14.31 -0.05 3.16
C MET A 171 14.59 -0.33 1.68
N ALA A 172 15.47 -1.28 1.41
CA ALA A 172 15.73 -1.78 0.06
C ALA A 172 14.82 -2.98 -0.25
N GLY A 173 14.26 -3.00 -1.45
CA GLY A 173 13.48 -4.13 -1.97
C GLY A 173 12.04 -4.21 -1.41
N VAL A 174 11.09 -4.24 -2.32
CA VAL A 174 9.68 -4.44 -2.01
C VAL A 174 9.21 -5.71 -2.71
N SER A 175 8.54 -6.58 -1.96
CA SER A 175 7.76 -7.69 -2.51
C SER A 175 6.34 -7.59 -2.01
N ILE A 176 5.39 -7.98 -2.84
CA ILE A 176 3.98 -8.11 -2.47
C ILE A 176 3.56 -9.57 -2.27
N GLU A 177 4.48 -10.52 -2.44
CA GLU A 177 4.22 -11.94 -2.14
C GLU A 177 3.84 -12.13 -0.68
N GLY A 178 2.85 -12.99 -0.42
CA GLY A 178 2.30 -13.21 0.91
C GLY A 178 1.45 -12.03 1.44
N THR A 179 1.18 -11.02 0.61
CA THR A 179 0.25 -9.95 0.96
C THR A 179 -1.18 -10.44 0.83
N LYS A 180 -1.96 -10.22 1.86
CA LYS A 180 -3.39 -10.51 1.87
C LYS A 180 -4.20 -9.27 1.49
N ILE A 181 -5.01 -9.41 0.45
CA ILE A 181 -5.93 -8.39 -0.04
C ILE A 181 -7.35 -8.77 0.38
N SER A 182 -8.04 -7.91 1.10
CA SER A 182 -9.37 -8.20 1.63
C SER A 182 -10.33 -7.05 1.36
N HIS A 183 -11.60 -7.38 1.09
CA HIS A 183 -12.65 -6.39 0.84
C HIS A 183 -12.95 -5.58 2.10
N ILE A 184 -13.08 -4.26 1.96
CA ILE A 184 -13.50 -3.35 3.02
C ILE A 184 -15.00 -3.13 2.86
N LYS A 185 -15.78 -3.46 3.91
CA LYS A 185 -17.19 -3.06 3.97
C LYS A 185 -17.24 -1.58 4.35
N GLN A 186 -17.75 -0.77 3.47
CA GLN A 186 -18.10 0.63 3.75
C GLN A 186 -19.53 0.73 4.24
#